data_93ba15e7a4f576ec8212255d5c28c37f
#
_entry.id   93ba15e7a4f576ec8212255d5c28c37f
#
_cell.length_a   1.000
_cell.length_b   1.000
_cell.length_c   1.000
_cell.angle_alpha   90.00
_cell.angle_beta   90.00
_cell.angle_gamma   90.00
#
_symmetry.space_group_name_H-M   'P 1'
#
loop_
_entity.id
_entity.type
_entity.pdbx_description
1 polymer ?
#
loop_
_entity_poly.entity_id
_entity_poly.type
_entity_poly.pdbx_seq_one_letter_code
_entity_poly.pdbx_strand_id
1 'polypeptide(L)'
;MEAAAVDDMIRRLLEARGGRTPRNAQVTDAEIRRLCAAAKDVFLSQPNLLELEAPIKICGDIHGQYSDLLRLFEYGGYPPEANYLFLGDYVDRGKQSIETICLLLAYKIKYPENFFLLRGNHECASINRIYGFFDECKRRFNVRIWKIFTECFNCLPVAALIDDKILCMHGGLSPELKNMDQIRNIARPVDVPDHGLLCDLLWSDPDKDIEGWGDNDRGVSFTFGADKVAEFLEKHDLDLVCRAHQVVEDGYEFFAKRQLVTIFSAPNYCGEFDNAGAMMSIDDSLTCSFQILKPSEKKGKAGTVNMSKPGTPPRKIKISVTRI
;
A
#
# COMPACT_ATOMS: atom_id res chain seq x y z
N MET A 1 20.49 9.52 6.58
CA MET A 1 20.62 10.33 5.35
C MET A 1 20.38 11.78 5.73
N GLU A 2 21.16 12.75 5.22
CA GLU A 2 20.98 14.17 5.56
C GLU A 2 19.66 14.71 5.00
N ALA A 3 18.99 15.59 5.72
CA ALA A 3 17.68 16.15 5.36
C ALA A 3 17.69 16.81 3.96
N ALA A 4 18.71 17.60 3.66
CA ALA A 4 18.87 18.25 2.36
C ALA A 4 18.96 17.26 1.18
N ALA A 5 19.58 16.08 1.40
CA ALA A 5 19.68 15.05 0.37
C ALA A 5 18.33 14.33 0.15
N VAL A 6 17.52 14.18 1.21
CA VAL A 6 16.14 13.65 1.10
C VAL A 6 15.25 14.63 0.34
N ASP A 7 15.36 15.92 0.65
CA ASP A 7 14.57 16.99 -0.01
C ASP A 7 14.91 17.11 -1.50
N ASP A 8 16.18 17.04 -1.85
CA ASP A 8 16.63 17.06 -3.25
C ASP A 8 16.10 15.84 -4.01
N MET A 9 16.16 14.65 -3.41
CA MET A 9 15.63 13.43 -4.02
C MET A 9 14.12 13.52 -4.25
N ILE A 10 13.33 13.95 -3.27
CA ILE A 10 11.88 14.16 -3.42
C ILE A 10 11.61 15.14 -4.55
N ARG A 11 12.28 16.30 -4.58
CA ARG A 11 12.11 17.30 -5.64
C ARG A 11 12.36 16.71 -7.03
N ARG A 12 13.48 16.02 -7.24
CA ARG A 12 13.84 15.40 -8.52
C ARG A 12 12.84 14.31 -8.94
N LEU A 13 12.37 13.48 -8.01
CA LEU A 13 11.36 12.46 -8.29
C LEU A 13 10.02 13.09 -8.68
N LEU A 14 9.58 14.15 -8.01
CA LEU A 14 8.35 14.86 -8.34
C LEU A 14 8.43 15.59 -9.70
N GLU A 15 9.61 16.04 -10.11
CA GLU A 15 9.84 16.63 -11.44
C GLU A 15 9.78 15.59 -12.57
N ALA A 16 9.95 14.30 -12.26
CA ALA A 16 9.96 13.19 -13.23
C ALA A 16 8.55 12.82 -13.76
N ARG A 17 7.62 13.77 -13.84
CA ARG A 17 6.25 13.59 -14.34
C ARG A 17 6.25 13.26 -15.84
N GLY A 18 5.36 12.38 -16.28
CA GLY A 18 5.03 12.19 -17.71
C GLY A 18 5.78 11.07 -18.44
N GLY A 19 6.29 10.04 -17.73
CA GLY A 19 6.74 8.78 -18.33
C GLY A 19 8.16 8.79 -18.94
N ARG A 20 8.84 9.93 -18.94
CA ARG A 20 10.28 10.04 -19.20
C ARG A 20 10.95 10.71 -18.02
N THR A 21 11.65 9.91 -17.21
CA THR A 21 12.51 10.46 -16.15
C THR A 21 13.64 11.24 -16.80
N PRO A 22 13.72 12.57 -16.66
CA PRO A 22 14.87 13.33 -17.13
C PRO A 22 16.15 12.74 -16.54
N ARG A 23 17.30 12.81 -17.25
CA ARG A 23 18.57 12.24 -16.74
C ARG A 23 18.96 12.78 -15.37
N ASN A 24 18.62 14.03 -15.08
CA ASN A 24 18.86 14.71 -13.81
C ASN A 24 17.88 14.32 -12.68
N ALA A 25 16.76 13.68 -12.99
CA ALA A 25 15.80 13.16 -11.99
C ALA A 25 16.06 11.69 -11.62
N GLN A 26 17.07 11.06 -12.22
CA GLN A 26 17.42 9.67 -11.91
C GLN A 26 18.10 9.59 -10.54
N VAL A 27 17.64 8.64 -9.72
CA VAL A 27 18.35 8.26 -8.50
C VAL A 27 19.61 7.45 -8.84
N THR A 28 20.68 7.60 -8.06
CA THR A 28 21.93 6.88 -8.24
C THR A 28 22.01 5.65 -7.33
N ASP A 29 22.89 4.69 -7.65
CA ASP A 29 23.19 3.52 -6.81
C ASP A 29 23.55 3.95 -5.36
N ALA A 30 24.42 4.95 -5.22
CA ALA A 30 24.83 5.44 -3.90
C ALA A 30 23.67 6.09 -3.11
N GLU A 31 22.75 6.78 -3.78
CA GLU A 31 21.56 7.36 -3.14
C GLU A 31 20.60 6.27 -2.68
N ILE A 32 20.33 5.24 -3.50
CA ILE A 32 19.48 4.11 -3.13
C ILE A 32 20.03 3.40 -1.89
N ARG A 33 21.34 3.17 -1.83
CA ARG A 33 21.98 2.53 -0.67
C ARG A 33 21.77 3.33 0.61
N ARG A 34 21.97 4.63 0.56
CA ARG A 34 21.77 5.53 1.71
C ARG A 34 20.29 5.64 2.10
N LEU A 35 19.41 5.69 1.10
CA LEU A 35 17.96 5.74 1.29
C LEU A 35 17.47 4.48 2.02
N CYS A 36 17.81 3.29 1.52
CA CYS A 36 17.41 2.03 2.12
C CYS A 36 17.99 1.85 3.53
N ALA A 37 19.24 2.25 3.75
CA ALA A 37 19.85 2.19 5.10
C ALA A 37 19.09 3.08 6.09
N ALA A 38 18.81 4.34 5.73
CA ALA A 38 18.06 5.25 6.58
C ALA A 38 16.60 4.78 6.82
N ALA A 39 15.96 4.24 5.79
CA ALA A 39 14.60 3.69 5.91
C ALA A 39 14.54 2.48 6.85
N LYS A 40 15.53 1.57 6.78
CA LYS A 40 15.65 0.43 7.73
C LYS A 40 15.71 0.91 9.17
N ASP A 41 16.51 1.94 9.45
CA ASP A 41 16.63 2.50 10.80
C ASP A 41 15.28 3.04 11.29
N VAL A 42 14.54 3.75 10.44
CA VAL A 42 13.21 4.27 10.77
C VAL A 42 12.23 3.14 11.01
N PHE A 43 12.16 2.12 10.13
CA PHE A 43 11.25 0.99 10.30
C PHE A 43 11.52 0.21 11.58
N LEU A 44 12.79 -0.05 11.90
CA LEU A 44 13.16 -0.81 13.09
C LEU A 44 13.02 -0.02 14.39
N SER A 45 12.98 1.30 14.34
CA SER A 45 12.70 2.16 15.51
C SER A 45 11.21 2.23 15.85
N GLN A 46 10.34 1.87 14.92
CA GLN A 46 8.88 1.84 15.10
C GLN A 46 8.38 0.40 15.31
N PRO A 47 7.23 0.18 15.98
CA PRO A 47 6.70 -1.15 16.23
C PRO A 47 6.24 -1.86 14.95
N ASN A 48 6.13 -3.18 14.99
CA ASN A 48 5.66 -3.99 13.88
C ASN A 48 4.13 -3.90 13.68
N LEU A 49 3.39 -3.68 14.75
CA LEU A 49 2.02 -3.20 14.72
C LEU A 49 2.06 -1.70 15.02
N LEU A 50 1.84 -0.88 14.00
CA LEU A 50 1.78 0.58 14.17
C LEU A 50 0.50 0.98 14.90
N GLU A 51 0.59 1.92 15.83
CA GLU A 51 -0.57 2.51 16.50
C GLU A 51 -0.69 3.96 16.00
N LEU A 52 -1.75 4.22 15.24
CA LEU A 52 -1.94 5.45 14.48
C LEU A 52 -3.24 6.14 14.88
N GLU A 53 -3.29 7.45 14.64
CA GLU A 53 -4.46 8.28 14.92
C GLU A 53 -5.03 8.87 13.61
N ALA A 54 -6.36 9.02 13.56
CA ALA A 54 -7.01 9.81 12.53
C ALA A 54 -6.76 11.33 12.79
N PRO A 55 -6.79 12.20 11.75
CA PRO A 55 -7.17 11.89 10.38
C PRO A 55 -6.02 11.28 9.57
N ILE A 56 -6.33 10.33 8.72
CA ILE A 56 -5.34 9.61 7.92
C ILE A 56 -5.93 9.14 6.57
N LYS A 57 -5.10 9.08 5.54
CA LYS A 57 -5.44 8.56 4.21
C LYS A 57 -4.81 7.20 3.99
N ILE A 58 -5.58 6.24 3.48
CA ILE A 58 -5.14 4.88 3.25
C ILE A 58 -5.13 4.60 1.75
N CYS A 59 -4.00 4.09 1.25
CA CYS A 59 -3.81 3.62 -0.12
C CYS A 59 -3.48 2.12 -0.11
N GLY A 60 -4.05 1.37 -1.06
CA GLY A 60 -3.69 -0.02 -1.33
C GLY A 60 -2.55 -0.15 -2.34
N ASP A 61 -2.58 -1.21 -3.13
CA ASP A 61 -1.56 -1.59 -4.11
C ASP A 61 -1.22 -0.46 -5.09
N ILE A 62 0.06 -0.24 -5.34
CA ILE A 62 0.58 0.76 -6.29
C ILE A 62 1.27 0.11 -7.49
N HIS A 63 1.99 -0.98 -7.25
CA HIS A 63 2.64 -1.81 -8.27
C HIS A 63 3.41 -1.02 -9.34
N GLY A 64 4.31 -0.12 -8.91
CA GLY A 64 5.16 0.63 -9.83
C GLY A 64 4.41 1.54 -10.81
N GLN A 65 3.12 1.82 -10.58
CA GLN A 65 2.32 2.80 -11.33
C GLN A 65 2.59 4.22 -10.81
N TYR A 66 3.82 4.70 -11.00
CA TYR A 66 4.33 5.95 -10.45
C TYR A 66 3.46 7.16 -10.79
N SER A 67 2.95 7.25 -12.01
CA SER A 67 2.08 8.35 -12.41
C SER A 67 0.78 8.38 -11.62
N ASP A 68 0.24 7.22 -11.25
CA ASP A 68 -0.98 7.12 -10.47
C ASP A 68 -0.70 7.41 -8.98
N LEU A 69 0.47 7.05 -8.46
CA LEU A 69 0.92 7.48 -7.12
C LEU A 69 0.97 9.01 -7.02
N LEU A 70 1.51 9.71 -8.04
CA LEU A 70 1.53 11.17 -8.05
C LEU A 70 0.11 11.76 -8.10
N ARG A 71 -0.80 11.14 -8.84
CA ARG A 71 -2.22 11.56 -8.87
C ARG A 71 -2.90 11.36 -7.51
N LEU A 72 -2.58 10.29 -6.77
CA LEU A 72 -3.08 10.10 -5.39
C LEU A 72 -2.66 11.27 -4.49
N PHE A 73 -1.40 11.71 -4.57
CA PHE A 73 -0.95 12.88 -3.82
C PHE A 73 -1.56 14.19 -4.31
N GLU A 74 -1.81 14.34 -5.61
CA GLU A 74 -2.52 15.51 -6.15
C GLU A 74 -3.95 15.63 -5.62
N TYR A 75 -4.65 14.50 -5.44
CA TYR A 75 -6.01 14.47 -4.90
C TYR A 75 -6.05 14.51 -3.38
N GLY A 76 -5.10 13.87 -2.72
CA GLY A 76 -5.07 13.71 -1.26
C GLY A 76 -4.32 14.80 -0.51
N GLY A 77 -3.51 15.58 -1.21
CA GLY A 77 -2.51 16.49 -0.64
C GLY A 77 -1.14 15.81 -0.52
N TYR A 78 -0.09 16.54 -0.82
CA TYR A 78 1.28 16.04 -0.65
C TYR A 78 1.67 15.99 0.82
N PRO A 79 2.49 15.01 1.25
CA PRO A 79 3.04 15.02 2.60
C PRO A 79 3.85 16.32 2.87
N PRO A 80 3.69 16.97 4.04
CA PRO A 80 2.93 16.57 5.22
C PRO A 80 1.51 17.15 5.31
N GLU A 81 0.92 17.66 4.22
CA GLU A 81 -0.44 18.24 4.23
C GLU A 81 -1.50 17.22 4.67
N ALA A 82 -1.23 15.93 4.49
CA ALA A 82 -2.06 14.83 4.96
C ALA A 82 -1.17 13.70 5.51
N ASN A 83 -1.70 12.95 6.46
CA ASN A 83 -1.11 11.70 6.94
C ASN A 83 -1.48 10.56 6.01
N TYR A 84 -0.54 9.65 5.77
CA TYR A 84 -0.74 8.51 4.87
C TYR A 84 -0.35 7.19 5.50
N LEU A 85 -1.16 6.17 5.22
CA LEU A 85 -0.85 4.76 5.41
C LEU A 85 -0.98 4.04 4.08
N PHE A 86 0.10 3.41 3.62
CA PHE A 86 0.11 2.54 2.45
C PHE A 86 0.14 1.08 2.91
N LEU A 87 -0.70 0.26 2.29
CA LEU A 87 -0.92 -1.13 2.73
C LEU A 87 0.03 -2.15 2.09
N GLY A 88 1.00 -1.73 1.29
CA GLY A 88 1.96 -2.62 0.63
C GLY A 88 1.82 -2.67 -0.89
N ASP A 89 2.58 -3.57 -1.50
CA ASP A 89 2.64 -3.82 -2.95
C ASP A 89 3.02 -2.58 -3.75
N TYR A 90 4.22 -2.06 -3.45
CA TYR A 90 4.77 -0.86 -4.11
C TYR A 90 5.44 -1.18 -5.44
N VAL A 91 5.97 -2.39 -5.57
CA VAL A 91 6.81 -2.85 -6.68
C VAL A 91 6.12 -3.91 -7.51
N ASP A 92 6.76 -4.31 -8.62
CA ASP A 92 6.28 -5.28 -9.61
C ASP A 92 5.17 -4.77 -10.53
N ARG A 93 4.94 -5.46 -11.63
CA ARG A 93 3.89 -5.26 -12.62
C ARG A 93 4.03 -3.96 -13.41
N GLY A 94 4.10 -2.82 -12.75
CA GLY A 94 4.29 -1.51 -13.35
C GLY A 94 5.72 -1.27 -13.84
N LYS A 95 5.92 -0.13 -14.52
CA LYS A 95 7.17 0.16 -15.22
C LYS A 95 8.15 1.04 -14.43
N GLN A 96 7.72 1.58 -13.30
CA GLN A 96 8.46 2.55 -12.50
C GLN A 96 8.43 2.20 -11.01
N SER A 97 8.78 0.93 -10.71
CA SER A 97 8.84 0.45 -9.32
C SER A 97 9.93 1.17 -8.52
N ILE A 98 11.05 1.51 -9.15
CA ILE A 98 12.17 2.19 -8.49
C ILE A 98 11.78 3.61 -8.09
N GLU A 99 11.17 4.40 -8.99
CA GLU A 99 10.67 5.74 -8.66
C GLU A 99 9.63 5.68 -7.55
N THR A 100 8.70 4.73 -7.65
CA THR A 100 7.63 4.52 -6.66
C THR A 100 8.21 4.29 -5.29
N ILE A 101 9.03 3.26 -5.13
CA ILE A 101 9.56 2.90 -3.81
C ILE A 101 10.53 3.96 -3.27
N CYS A 102 11.36 4.58 -4.13
CA CYS A 102 12.29 5.63 -3.68
C CYS A 102 11.53 6.87 -3.17
N LEU A 103 10.44 7.30 -3.82
CA LEU A 103 9.63 8.42 -3.34
C LEU A 103 8.96 8.09 -2.00
N LEU A 104 8.37 6.89 -1.87
CA LEU A 104 7.71 6.46 -0.64
C LEU A 104 8.70 6.36 0.54
N LEU A 105 9.88 5.78 0.31
CA LEU A 105 10.94 5.71 1.35
C LEU A 105 11.47 7.10 1.72
N ALA A 106 11.62 8.00 0.75
CA ALA A 106 12.06 9.37 1.02
C ALA A 106 11.05 10.14 1.87
N TYR A 107 9.75 10.02 1.58
CA TYR A 107 8.71 10.58 2.44
C TYR A 107 8.67 9.95 3.82
N LYS A 108 8.86 8.63 3.94
CA LYS A 108 8.96 7.94 5.24
C LYS A 108 10.09 8.47 6.10
N ILE A 109 11.25 8.68 5.51
CA ILE A 109 12.41 9.23 6.23
C ILE A 109 12.17 10.70 6.63
N LYS A 110 11.56 11.48 5.74
CA LYS A 110 11.30 12.90 6.00
C LYS A 110 10.21 13.14 7.04
N TYR A 111 9.17 12.32 7.03
CA TYR A 111 7.97 12.46 7.86
C TYR A 111 7.62 11.15 8.58
N PRO A 112 8.49 10.65 9.48
CA PRO A 112 8.34 9.31 10.07
C PRO A 112 7.06 9.14 10.89
N GLU A 113 6.49 10.23 11.43
CA GLU A 113 5.28 10.21 12.27
C GLU A 113 4.00 10.59 11.50
N ASN A 114 4.11 10.85 10.19
CA ASN A 114 2.97 11.26 9.37
C ASN A 114 2.81 10.41 8.10
N PHE A 115 3.80 9.57 7.79
CA PHE A 115 3.86 8.76 6.59
C PHE A 115 4.24 7.34 6.92
N PHE A 116 3.36 6.38 6.63
CA PHE A 116 3.48 5.00 7.07
C PHE A 116 3.38 4.03 5.91
N LEU A 117 4.25 3.01 5.91
CA LEU A 117 4.34 1.98 4.89
C LEU A 117 4.24 0.61 5.55
N LEU A 118 3.24 -0.19 5.17
CA LEU A 118 3.15 -1.60 5.54
C LEU A 118 3.81 -2.48 4.47
N ARG A 119 4.13 -3.70 4.83
CA ARG A 119 4.64 -4.71 3.92
C ARG A 119 3.49 -5.37 3.15
N GLY A 120 3.62 -5.47 1.83
CA GLY A 120 2.81 -6.32 0.98
C GLY A 120 3.51 -7.62 0.64
N ASN A 121 2.82 -8.55 -0.01
CA ASN A 121 3.41 -9.83 -0.41
C ASN A 121 4.43 -9.68 -1.56
N HIS A 122 4.39 -8.59 -2.33
CA HIS A 122 5.40 -8.26 -3.33
C HIS A 122 6.68 -7.65 -2.74
N GLU A 123 6.67 -7.21 -1.50
CA GLU A 123 7.88 -6.81 -0.76
C GLU A 123 8.58 -8.05 -0.20
N CYS A 124 8.75 -9.07 -1.05
CA CYS A 124 9.36 -10.37 -0.79
C CYS A 124 10.24 -10.80 -1.96
N ALA A 125 11.44 -11.30 -1.67
CA ALA A 125 12.42 -11.68 -2.70
C ALA A 125 11.92 -12.77 -3.64
N SER A 126 11.22 -13.79 -3.13
CA SER A 126 10.66 -14.88 -3.93
C SER A 126 9.61 -14.39 -4.94
N ILE A 127 8.88 -13.34 -4.62
CA ILE A 127 7.82 -12.75 -5.44
C ILE A 127 8.39 -11.71 -6.41
N ASN A 128 9.07 -10.68 -5.93
CA ASN A 128 9.51 -9.58 -6.79
C ASN A 128 10.70 -9.94 -7.69
N ARG A 129 11.27 -11.13 -7.52
CA ARG A 129 12.22 -11.72 -8.48
C ARG A 129 11.53 -12.13 -9.78
N ILE A 130 10.22 -12.43 -9.75
CA ILE A 130 9.46 -13.01 -10.86
C ILE A 130 8.62 -11.95 -11.57
N TYR A 131 8.05 -10.99 -10.83
CA TYR A 131 7.00 -10.11 -11.34
C TYR A 131 7.46 -8.73 -11.81
N GLY A 132 8.80 -8.51 -11.93
CA GLY A 132 9.35 -7.38 -12.68
C GLY A 132 10.36 -6.51 -11.93
N PHE A 133 10.31 -6.41 -10.62
CA PHE A 133 11.19 -5.50 -9.87
C PHE A 133 12.67 -5.90 -9.92
N PHE A 134 12.96 -7.21 -9.83
CA PHE A 134 14.32 -7.72 -10.02
C PHE A 134 14.89 -7.32 -11.38
N ASP A 135 14.11 -7.51 -12.45
CA ASP A 135 14.55 -7.19 -13.80
C ASP A 135 14.72 -5.66 -13.99
N GLU A 136 13.86 -4.85 -13.38
CA GLU A 136 14.01 -3.40 -13.38
C GLU A 136 15.32 -2.98 -12.68
N CYS A 137 15.61 -3.50 -11.49
CA CYS A 137 16.85 -3.24 -10.76
C CYS A 137 18.07 -3.70 -11.53
N LYS A 138 18.06 -4.92 -12.12
CA LYS A 138 19.17 -5.47 -12.88
C LYS A 138 19.45 -4.66 -14.14
N ARG A 139 18.42 -4.22 -14.85
CA ARG A 139 18.54 -3.46 -16.09
C ARG A 139 19.04 -2.03 -15.85
N ARG A 140 18.54 -1.36 -14.82
CA ARG A 140 18.84 0.07 -14.57
C ARG A 140 20.07 0.27 -13.70
N PHE A 141 20.38 -0.72 -12.86
CA PHE A 141 21.49 -0.71 -11.92
C PHE A 141 22.22 -2.07 -11.96
N ASN A 142 22.05 -2.87 -10.92
CA ASN A 142 22.64 -4.19 -10.77
C ASN A 142 21.88 -5.02 -9.71
N VAL A 143 22.21 -6.31 -9.63
CA VAL A 143 21.57 -7.25 -8.68
C VAL A 143 21.81 -6.87 -7.21
N ARG A 144 22.89 -6.15 -6.89
CA ARG A 144 23.16 -5.73 -5.51
C ARG A 144 22.13 -4.70 -5.04
N ILE A 145 21.64 -3.82 -5.91
CA ILE A 145 20.59 -2.87 -5.59
C ILE A 145 19.28 -3.58 -5.25
N TRP A 146 18.90 -4.61 -6.01
CA TRP A 146 17.74 -5.43 -5.67
C TRP A 146 17.87 -6.08 -4.29
N LYS A 147 19.05 -6.63 -3.93
CA LYS A 147 19.30 -7.20 -2.60
C LYS A 147 19.16 -6.15 -1.49
N ILE A 148 19.62 -4.92 -1.72
CA ILE A 148 19.50 -3.83 -0.76
C ILE A 148 18.05 -3.45 -0.51
N PHE A 149 17.22 -3.39 -1.55
CA PHE A 149 15.78 -3.21 -1.40
C PHE A 149 15.14 -4.38 -0.65
N THR A 150 15.53 -5.62 -0.95
CA THR A 150 15.05 -6.80 -0.24
C THR A 150 15.35 -6.74 1.26
N GLU A 151 16.57 -6.37 1.63
CA GLU A 151 16.93 -6.16 3.04
C GLU A 151 16.12 -5.05 3.71
N CYS A 152 15.79 -3.98 2.97
CA CYS A 152 14.93 -2.91 3.45
C CYS A 152 13.49 -3.40 3.64
N PHE A 153 12.95 -4.15 2.69
CA PHE A 153 11.59 -4.70 2.74
C PHE A 153 11.40 -5.66 3.92
N ASN A 154 12.42 -6.42 4.27
CA ASN A 154 12.40 -7.31 5.44
C ASN A 154 12.25 -6.57 6.78
N CYS A 155 12.39 -5.24 6.78
CA CYS A 155 12.23 -4.39 7.97
C CYS A 155 10.85 -3.70 8.04
N LEU A 156 10.03 -3.76 6.98
CA LEU A 156 8.72 -3.13 6.94
C LEU A 156 7.79 -3.69 8.03
N PRO A 157 6.99 -2.84 8.70
CA PRO A 157 5.93 -3.28 9.60
C PRO A 157 4.81 -3.96 8.82
N VAL A 158 4.04 -4.85 9.46
CA VAL A 158 3.07 -5.69 8.75
C VAL A 158 1.62 -5.30 9.00
N ALA A 159 1.34 -4.53 10.03
CA ALA A 159 -0.02 -4.09 10.34
C ALA A 159 -0.04 -2.73 11.03
N ALA A 160 -1.21 -2.09 11.02
CA ALA A 160 -1.48 -0.86 11.75
C ALA A 160 -2.86 -0.90 12.40
N LEU A 161 -2.98 -0.28 13.56
CA LEU A 161 -4.23 -0.10 14.28
C LEU A 161 -4.52 1.40 14.36
N ILE A 162 -5.66 1.85 13.83
CA ILE A 162 -6.05 3.27 13.83
C ILE A 162 -7.11 3.47 14.91
N ASP A 163 -6.81 4.37 15.87
CA ASP A 163 -7.67 4.72 17.01
C ASP A 163 -8.25 3.50 17.74
N ASP A 164 -7.50 2.41 17.85
CA ASP A 164 -7.90 1.13 18.45
C ASP A 164 -9.16 0.50 17.85
N LYS A 165 -9.61 0.92 16.67
CA LYS A 165 -10.86 0.50 16.04
C LYS A 165 -10.70 -0.07 14.62
N ILE A 166 -9.70 0.33 13.86
CA ILE A 166 -9.52 -0.11 12.48
C ILE A 166 -8.20 -0.83 12.34
N LEU A 167 -8.25 -2.14 12.09
CA LEU A 167 -7.05 -2.94 11.85
C LEU A 167 -6.73 -2.97 10.35
N CYS A 168 -5.52 -2.56 10.02
CA CYS A 168 -5.01 -2.48 8.64
C CYS A 168 -3.88 -3.49 8.42
N MET A 169 -3.93 -4.22 7.30
CA MET A 169 -2.86 -5.09 6.82
C MET A 169 -2.95 -5.20 5.30
N HIS A 170 -2.00 -5.86 4.66
CA HIS A 170 -2.02 -6.04 3.22
C HIS A 170 -2.99 -7.15 2.78
N GLY A 171 -2.82 -8.37 3.25
CA GLY A 171 -3.64 -9.53 2.90
C GLY A 171 -4.93 -9.59 3.72
N GLY A 172 -4.91 -10.22 4.87
CA GLY A 172 -6.10 -10.36 5.69
C GLY A 172 -5.85 -11.09 7.00
N LEU A 173 -6.91 -11.71 7.51
CA LEU A 173 -6.90 -12.42 8.78
C LEU A 173 -6.15 -13.77 8.69
N SER A 174 -5.74 -14.28 9.84
CA SER A 174 -5.08 -15.56 10.00
C SER A 174 -5.81 -16.43 11.03
N PRO A 175 -5.94 -17.75 10.80
CA PRO A 175 -6.44 -18.68 11.80
C PRO A 175 -5.53 -18.75 13.04
N GLU A 176 -4.28 -18.32 12.92
CA GLU A 176 -3.30 -18.28 14.00
C GLU A 176 -3.38 -16.99 14.85
N LEU A 177 -4.03 -15.92 14.35
CA LEU A 177 -4.11 -14.63 15.04
C LEU A 177 -5.12 -14.67 16.20
N LYS A 178 -4.62 -14.76 17.42
CA LYS A 178 -5.41 -14.83 18.66
C LYS A 178 -5.42 -13.52 19.44
N ASN A 179 -4.34 -12.74 19.33
CA ASN A 179 -4.18 -11.43 19.97
C ASN A 179 -3.18 -10.56 19.20
N MET A 180 -3.23 -9.25 19.43
CA MET A 180 -2.38 -8.28 18.73
C MET A 180 -0.90 -8.38 19.07
N ASP A 181 -0.55 -8.92 20.24
CA ASP A 181 0.85 -9.09 20.66
C ASP A 181 1.59 -10.07 19.76
N GLN A 182 0.89 -11.01 19.14
CA GLN A 182 1.50 -11.90 18.17
C GLN A 182 2.07 -11.11 16.97
N ILE A 183 1.38 -10.05 16.51
CA ILE A 183 1.88 -9.18 15.44
C ILE A 183 3.04 -8.32 15.96
N ARG A 184 2.92 -7.73 17.16
CA ARG A 184 3.98 -6.92 17.79
C ARG A 184 5.28 -7.69 17.93
N ASN A 185 5.18 -8.99 18.22
CA ASN A 185 6.33 -9.88 18.49
C ASN A 185 6.92 -10.55 17.24
N ILE A 186 6.42 -10.31 16.03
CA ILE A 186 7.08 -10.78 14.80
C ILE A 186 8.43 -10.07 14.69
N ALA A 187 9.51 -10.86 14.72
CA ALA A 187 10.86 -10.32 14.64
C ALA A 187 11.12 -9.67 13.28
N ARG A 188 11.91 -8.59 13.25
CA ARG A 188 12.39 -7.92 12.04
C ARG A 188 13.90 -7.64 12.17
N PRO A 189 14.69 -7.74 11.11
CA PRO A 189 14.30 -8.11 9.75
C PRO A 189 13.89 -9.58 9.61
N VAL A 190 12.94 -9.87 8.73
CA VAL A 190 12.43 -11.22 8.48
C VAL A 190 12.02 -11.38 7.02
N ASP A 191 12.33 -12.53 6.41
CA ASP A 191 11.75 -12.91 5.12
C ASP A 191 10.34 -13.47 5.31
N VAL A 192 9.50 -13.43 4.27
CA VAL A 192 8.13 -13.96 4.34
C VAL A 192 8.19 -15.50 4.26
N PRO A 193 7.71 -16.22 5.29
CA PRO A 193 7.63 -17.66 5.25
C PRO A 193 6.48 -18.15 4.34
N ASP A 194 6.52 -19.42 3.96
CA ASP A 194 5.49 -20.03 3.10
C ASP A 194 4.17 -20.30 3.84
N HIS A 195 4.13 -20.20 5.15
CA HIS A 195 2.95 -20.42 6.01
C HIS A 195 3.08 -19.70 7.35
N GLY A 196 1.99 -19.66 8.10
CA GLY A 196 1.92 -19.07 9.43
C GLY A 196 1.44 -17.60 9.42
N LEU A 197 1.39 -16.99 10.60
CA LEU A 197 0.78 -15.67 10.82
C LEU A 197 1.29 -14.60 9.86
N LEU A 198 2.61 -14.46 9.71
CA LEU A 198 3.17 -13.43 8.81
C LEU A 198 2.77 -13.68 7.35
N CYS A 199 2.80 -14.94 6.91
CA CYS A 199 2.33 -15.29 5.57
C CYS A 199 0.86 -14.90 5.39
N ASP A 200 -0.01 -15.24 6.33
CA ASP A 200 -1.45 -14.97 6.23
C ASP A 200 -1.77 -13.49 6.22
N LEU A 201 -1.12 -12.69 7.06
CA LEU A 201 -1.29 -11.23 7.07
C LEU A 201 -0.98 -10.57 5.73
N LEU A 202 -0.17 -11.21 4.88
CA LEU A 202 0.23 -10.70 3.56
C LEU A 202 -0.52 -11.36 2.40
N TRP A 203 -1.14 -12.55 2.59
CA TRP A 203 -1.64 -13.36 1.50
C TRP A 203 -3.11 -13.78 1.59
N SER A 204 -3.73 -13.79 2.78
CA SER A 204 -5.10 -14.28 2.94
C SER A 204 -6.12 -13.34 2.28
N ASP A 205 -7.25 -13.93 1.85
CA ASP A 205 -8.32 -13.23 1.14
C ASP A 205 -9.68 -13.49 1.78
N PRO A 206 -10.59 -12.48 1.81
CA PRO A 206 -12.01 -12.72 2.10
C PRO A 206 -12.67 -13.48 0.95
N ASP A 207 -13.60 -14.38 1.28
CA ASP A 207 -14.40 -15.12 0.30
C ASP A 207 -15.87 -15.15 0.72
N LYS A 208 -16.76 -14.68 -0.16
CA LYS A 208 -18.20 -14.58 0.08
C LYS A 208 -18.92 -15.94 0.05
N ASP A 209 -18.30 -16.94 -0.59
CA ASP A 209 -18.91 -18.24 -0.85
C ASP A 209 -18.53 -19.28 0.21
N ILE A 210 -17.73 -18.91 1.22
CA ILE A 210 -17.33 -19.80 2.32
C ILE A 210 -17.77 -19.30 3.68
N GLU A 211 -17.93 -20.24 4.61
CA GLU A 211 -18.06 -20.04 6.04
C GLU A 211 -16.81 -20.63 6.72
N GLY A 212 -16.24 -19.93 7.68
CA GLY A 212 -14.99 -20.36 8.33
C GLY A 212 -13.75 -20.05 7.50
N TRP A 213 -12.82 -20.99 7.48
CA TRP A 213 -11.55 -20.92 6.74
C TRP A 213 -11.56 -21.90 5.57
N GLY A 214 -11.01 -21.48 4.43
CA GLY A 214 -10.87 -22.31 3.23
C GLY A 214 -9.48 -22.24 2.65
N ASP A 215 -9.19 -23.13 1.70
CA ASP A 215 -7.96 -23.08 0.92
C ASP A 215 -7.97 -21.88 -0.02
N ASN A 216 -6.81 -21.27 -0.21
CA ASN A 216 -6.68 -20.14 -1.12
C ASN A 216 -6.23 -20.61 -2.50
N ASP A 217 -6.94 -20.20 -3.56
CA ASP A 217 -6.60 -20.53 -4.95
C ASP A 217 -5.22 -19.98 -5.40
N ARG A 218 -4.63 -19.08 -4.61
CA ARG A 218 -3.24 -18.62 -4.83
C ARG A 218 -2.20 -19.71 -4.52
N GLY A 219 -2.61 -20.85 -3.91
CA GLY A 219 -1.72 -21.92 -3.49
C GLY A 219 -0.92 -21.62 -2.23
N VAL A 220 -1.25 -20.53 -1.52
CA VAL A 220 -0.62 -20.11 -0.26
C VAL A 220 -1.67 -19.45 0.63
N SER A 221 -1.55 -19.61 1.97
CA SER A 221 -2.45 -19.03 2.96
C SER A 221 -3.90 -19.53 2.85
N PHE A 222 -4.87 -18.75 3.34
CA PHE A 222 -6.26 -19.12 3.51
C PHE A 222 -7.20 -18.10 2.88
N THR A 223 -8.43 -18.55 2.63
CA THR A 223 -9.59 -17.66 2.50
C THR A 223 -10.41 -17.69 3.79
N PHE A 224 -11.16 -16.62 4.06
CA PHE A 224 -12.00 -16.51 5.25
C PHE A 224 -13.36 -15.92 4.94
N GLY A 225 -14.39 -16.48 5.58
CA GLY A 225 -15.77 -16.05 5.43
C GLY A 225 -16.12 -14.81 6.26
N ALA A 226 -17.31 -14.27 6.01
CA ALA A 226 -17.83 -13.11 6.73
C ALA A 226 -18.01 -13.39 8.24
N ASP A 227 -18.28 -14.64 8.61
CA ASP A 227 -18.38 -15.11 10.01
C ASP A 227 -17.06 -14.91 10.76
N LYS A 228 -15.90 -15.17 10.12
CA LYS A 228 -14.58 -14.99 10.72
C LYS A 228 -14.23 -13.52 10.91
N VAL A 229 -14.66 -12.64 10.00
CA VAL A 229 -14.51 -11.19 10.17
C VAL A 229 -15.33 -10.72 11.38
N ALA A 230 -16.61 -11.10 11.48
CA ALA A 230 -17.48 -10.70 12.59
C ALA A 230 -16.95 -11.20 13.95
N GLU A 231 -16.56 -12.48 14.03
CA GLU A 231 -16.00 -13.10 15.24
C GLU A 231 -14.71 -12.35 15.69
N PHE A 232 -13.84 -12.02 14.73
CA PHE A 232 -12.58 -11.35 15.01
C PHE A 232 -12.79 -9.92 15.53
N LEU A 233 -13.67 -9.15 14.90
CA LEU A 233 -13.97 -7.79 15.30
C LEU A 233 -14.61 -7.73 16.69
N GLU A 234 -15.59 -8.60 16.95
CA GLU A 234 -16.23 -8.70 18.27
C GLU A 234 -15.23 -9.05 19.37
N LYS A 235 -14.39 -10.07 19.12
CA LYS A 235 -13.38 -10.53 20.08
C LYS A 235 -12.38 -9.44 20.47
N HIS A 236 -12.01 -8.57 19.52
CA HIS A 236 -10.95 -7.58 19.70
C HIS A 236 -11.48 -6.16 19.90
N ASP A 237 -12.79 -5.97 20.03
CA ASP A 237 -13.45 -4.66 20.12
C ASP A 237 -13.06 -3.71 18.97
N LEU A 238 -13.03 -4.27 17.75
CA LEU A 238 -12.72 -3.53 16.52
C LEU A 238 -13.98 -3.30 15.69
N ASP A 239 -13.96 -2.28 14.85
CA ASP A 239 -15.09 -1.92 13.99
C ASP A 239 -14.88 -2.28 12.52
N LEU A 240 -13.63 -2.30 12.05
CA LEU A 240 -13.30 -2.48 10.63
C LEU A 240 -11.95 -3.17 10.44
N VAL A 241 -11.90 -4.08 9.48
CA VAL A 241 -10.66 -4.54 8.86
C VAL A 241 -10.47 -3.80 7.52
N CYS A 242 -9.32 -3.16 7.33
CA CYS A 242 -8.94 -2.49 6.09
C CYS A 242 -7.75 -3.22 5.46
N ARG A 243 -7.91 -3.69 4.21
CA ARG A 243 -6.88 -4.49 3.53
C ARG A 243 -6.80 -4.13 2.04
N ALA A 244 -5.83 -4.67 1.34
CA ALA A 244 -5.54 -4.44 -0.07
C ALA A 244 -5.53 -5.75 -0.88
N HIS A 245 -4.50 -6.04 -1.66
CA HIS A 245 -4.14 -7.35 -2.21
C HIS A 245 -5.06 -7.93 -3.31
N GLN A 246 -6.29 -7.48 -3.45
CA GLN A 246 -7.21 -7.89 -4.52
C GLN A 246 -7.61 -6.72 -5.39
N VAL A 247 -7.59 -6.95 -6.71
CA VAL A 247 -8.13 -5.98 -7.67
C VAL A 247 -9.66 -5.93 -7.51
N VAL A 248 -10.21 -4.74 -7.34
CA VAL A 248 -11.65 -4.50 -7.23
C VAL A 248 -12.07 -3.42 -8.23
N GLU A 249 -13.25 -3.56 -8.83
CA GLU A 249 -13.71 -2.77 -9.97
C GLU A 249 -13.69 -1.26 -9.70
N ASP A 250 -14.25 -0.83 -8.57
CA ASP A 250 -14.36 0.58 -8.18
C ASP A 250 -13.15 1.12 -7.41
N GLY A 251 -12.08 0.31 -7.25
CA GLY A 251 -10.90 0.63 -6.43
C GLY A 251 -11.13 0.41 -4.94
N TYR A 252 -12.34 0.13 -4.48
CA TYR A 252 -12.67 -0.33 -3.13
C TYR A 252 -13.90 -1.24 -3.17
N GLU A 253 -13.96 -2.18 -2.23
CA GLU A 253 -15.09 -3.11 -2.08
C GLU A 253 -15.32 -3.46 -0.62
N PHE A 254 -16.59 -3.43 -0.19
CA PHE A 254 -16.97 -3.85 1.15
C PHE A 254 -17.35 -5.32 1.20
N PHE A 255 -16.98 -5.94 2.30
CA PHE A 255 -17.27 -7.32 2.63
C PHE A 255 -17.86 -7.43 4.05
N ALA A 256 -18.52 -8.57 4.39
CA ALA A 256 -19.02 -8.86 5.73
C ALA A 256 -19.88 -7.70 6.31
N LYS A 257 -20.92 -7.26 5.61
CA LYS A 257 -21.79 -6.16 6.03
C LYS A 257 -21.05 -4.88 6.38
N ARG A 258 -19.99 -4.55 5.60
CA ARG A 258 -19.09 -3.41 5.75
C ARG A 258 -18.14 -3.49 6.94
N GLN A 259 -17.91 -4.67 7.48
CA GLN A 259 -16.94 -4.92 8.53
C GLN A 259 -15.52 -5.15 8.00
N LEU A 260 -15.38 -5.32 6.67
CA LEU A 260 -14.09 -5.34 5.98
C LEU A 260 -14.18 -4.49 4.71
N VAL A 261 -13.11 -3.78 4.38
CA VAL A 261 -12.96 -3.07 3.12
C VAL A 261 -11.65 -3.45 2.44
N THR A 262 -11.72 -3.77 1.15
CA THR A 262 -10.55 -3.88 0.27
C THR A 262 -10.33 -2.56 -0.42
N ILE A 263 -9.07 -2.07 -0.45
CA ILE A 263 -8.65 -0.85 -1.14
C ILE A 263 -7.57 -1.23 -2.15
N PHE A 264 -7.77 -0.83 -3.39
CA PHE A 264 -6.82 -1.03 -4.48
C PHE A 264 -6.56 0.31 -5.17
N SER A 265 -5.30 0.75 -5.24
CA SER A 265 -4.95 2.13 -5.64
C SER A 265 -4.27 2.22 -7.01
N ALA A 266 -4.16 1.11 -7.75
CA ALA A 266 -3.59 1.04 -9.09
C ALA A 266 -4.68 0.91 -10.16
N PRO A 267 -5.15 2.03 -10.78
CA PRO A 267 -6.18 1.97 -11.82
C PRO A 267 -5.64 1.33 -13.10
N ASN A 268 -6.51 0.70 -13.89
CA ASN A 268 -6.14 -0.04 -15.11
C ASN A 268 -4.95 -0.98 -14.87
N TYR A 269 -5.08 -1.82 -13.85
CA TYR A 269 -4.01 -2.68 -13.36
C TYR A 269 -3.41 -3.54 -14.46
N CYS A 270 -2.09 -3.56 -14.58
CA CYS A 270 -1.33 -4.22 -15.66
C CYS A 270 -1.67 -3.75 -17.08
N GLY A 271 -2.57 -2.79 -17.25
CA GLY A 271 -3.14 -2.43 -18.56
C GLY A 271 -4.12 -3.48 -19.11
N GLU A 272 -4.53 -4.44 -18.29
CA GLU A 272 -5.42 -5.57 -18.62
C GLU A 272 -6.78 -5.44 -17.94
N PHE A 273 -6.81 -4.84 -16.73
CA PHE A 273 -8.03 -4.57 -15.99
C PHE A 273 -8.51 -3.14 -16.25
N ASP A 274 -9.81 -2.93 -16.29
CA ASP A 274 -10.43 -1.61 -16.45
C ASP A 274 -10.87 -0.98 -15.11
N ASN A 275 -10.38 -1.54 -14.01
CA ASN A 275 -10.64 -1.10 -12.65
C ASN A 275 -10.24 0.36 -12.40
N ALA A 276 -11.01 1.04 -11.55
CA ALA A 276 -10.56 2.26 -10.91
C ALA A 276 -9.57 1.96 -9.78
N GLY A 277 -8.83 2.97 -9.35
CA GLY A 277 -8.12 2.98 -8.08
C GLY A 277 -8.91 3.78 -7.04
N ALA A 278 -8.65 3.55 -5.76
CA ALA A 278 -9.24 4.34 -4.69
C ALA A 278 -8.24 4.66 -3.58
N MET A 279 -8.54 5.72 -2.85
CA MET A 279 -7.91 6.09 -1.59
C MET A 279 -9.02 6.32 -0.57
N MET A 280 -8.91 5.74 0.63
CA MET A 280 -9.83 5.95 1.74
C MET A 280 -9.29 7.05 2.65
N SER A 281 -10.13 8.02 3.00
CA SER A 281 -9.83 9.04 4.01
C SER A 281 -10.64 8.76 5.25
N ILE A 282 -9.99 8.73 6.41
CA ILE A 282 -10.62 8.60 7.73
C ILE A 282 -10.48 9.95 8.42
N ASP A 283 -11.58 10.53 8.87
CA ASP A 283 -11.60 11.80 9.61
C ASP A 283 -11.55 11.58 11.13
N ASP A 284 -11.43 12.67 11.90
CA ASP A 284 -11.36 12.64 13.37
C ASP A 284 -12.57 11.95 14.05
N SER A 285 -13.67 11.77 13.34
CA SER A 285 -14.85 11.05 13.82
C SER A 285 -14.87 9.58 13.41
N LEU A 286 -13.79 9.07 12.81
CA LEU A 286 -13.68 7.76 12.19
C LEU A 286 -14.66 7.54 11.03
N THR A 287 -15.15 8.63 10.40
CA THR A 287 -15.95 8.53 9.19
C THR A 287 -15.04 8.29 7.99
N CYS A 288 -15.33 7.20 7.26
CA CYS A 288 -14.59 6.82 6.06
C CYS A 288 -15.24 7.43 4.80
N SER A 289 -14.41 8.00 3.94
CA SER A 289 -14.80 8.50 2.62
C SER A 289 -13.80 8.04 1.56
N PHE A 290 -14.24 7.91 0.30
CA PHE A 290 -13.40 7.39 -0.78
C PHE A 290 -13.19 8.43 -1.88
N GLN A 291 -11.96 8.55 -2.34
CA GLN A 291 -11.58 9.26 -3.55
C GLN A 291 -11.26 8.25 -4.63
N ILE A 292 -11.98 8.33 -5.76
CA ILE A 292 -11.86 7.39 -6.87
C ILE A 292 -10.89 7.93 -7.91
N LEU A 293 -9.90 7.14 -8.26
CA LEU A 293 -8.91 7.41 -9.28
C LEU A 293 -9.28 6.64 -10.56
N LYS A 294 -9.94 7.30 -11.49
CA LYS A 294 -10.27 6.68 -12.79
C LYS A 294 -8.99 6.42 -13.60
N PRO A 295 -8.97 5.35 -14.44
CA PRO A 295 -7.90 5.14 -15.39
C PRO A 295 -7.63 6.43 -16.20
N SER A 296 -6.34 6.75 -16.42
CA SER A 296 -5.99 7.88 -17.28
C SER A 296 -6.38 7.57 -18.72
N GLU A 297 -7.09 8.48 -19.39
CA GLU A 297 -7.36 8.34 -20.82
C GLU A 297 -6.03 8.20 -21.57
N LYS A 298 -5.88 7.12 -22.36
CA LYS A 298 -4.76 7.00 -23.29
C LYS A 298 -4.87 8.20 -24.24
N LYS A 299 -3.91 9.11 -24.25
CA LYS A 299 -3.81 10.14 -25.27
C LYS A 299 -3.71 9.44 -26.64
N GLY A 300 -4.86 9.24 -27.30
CA GLY A 300 -4.94 8.86 -28.68
C GLY A 300 -4.20 9.90 -29.52
N LYS A 301 -3.52 9.47 -30.56
CA LYS A 301 -2.91 10.35 -31.56
C LYS A 301 -3.92 11.43 -31.96
N ALA A 302 -3.47 12.67 -31.90
CA ALA A 302 -4.18 13.90 -32.16
C ALA A 302 -5.48 13.78 -32.99
N GLY A 303 -6.61 13.94 -32.34
CA GLY A 303 -7.92 14.22 -32.91
C GLY A 303 -8.60 15.22 -32.00
N THR A 304 -8.90 16.37 -32.55
CA THR A 304 -9.70 17.51 -32.14
C THR A 304 -10.17 17.58 -30.67
N VAL A 305 -9.68 18.58 -29.97
CA VAL A 305 -10.06 18.96 -28.62
C VAL A 305 -11.57 19.26 -28.54
N ASN A 306 -12.34 18.37 -27.91
CA ASN A 306 -13.62 18.75 -27.31
C ASN A 306 -13.37 18.97 -25.81
N MET A 307 -13.52 20.22 -25.36
CA MET A 307 -13.50 20.58 -23.96
C MET A 307 -14.66 19.88 -23.23
N SER A 308 -14.35 18.83 -22.49
CA SER A 308 -15.31 18.23 -21.57
C SER A 308 -15.46 19.10 -20.31
N LYS A 309 -16.73 19.29 -19.92
CA LYS A 309 -17.15 20.00 -18.71
C LYS A 309 -16.48 19.41 -17.45
N PRO A 310 -16.29 20.23 -16.37
CA PRO A 310 -15.71 19.75 -15.11
C PRO A 310 -16.49 18.55 -14.58
N GLY A 311 -15.78 17.50 -14.20
CA GLY A 311 -16.36 16.28 -13.66
C GLY A 311 -17.13 16.54 -12.36
N THR A 312 -18.16 15.74 -12.16
CA THR A 312 -19.00 15.69 -10.96
C THR A 312 -18.11 15.55 -9.71
N PRO A 313 -18.37 16.30 -8.62
CA PRO A 313 -17.61 16.17 -7.40
C PRO A 313 -17.72 14.74 -6.82
N PRO A 314 -16.69 14.25 -6.11
CA PRO A 314 -16.65 12.90 -5.60
C PRO A 314 -17.85 12.60 -4.70
N ARG A 315 -18.48 11.44 -4.90
CA ARG A 315 -19.58 10.97 -4.05
C ARG A 315 -19.03 10.69 -2.66
N LYS A 316 -19.36 11.57 -1.69
CA LYS A 316 -19.09 11.30 -0.28
C LYS A 316 -20.07 10.24 0.21
N ILE A 317 -19.60 9.01 0.36
CA ILE A 317 -20.32 7.97 1.09
C ILE A 317 -19.89 8.10 2.54
N LYS A 318 -20.76 8.63 3.40
CA LYS A 318 -20.50 8.68 4.83
C LYS A 318 -20.82 7.32 5.43
N ILE A 319 -19.84 6.69 6.03
CA ILE A 319 -20.00 5.57 6.95
C ILE A 319 -19.63 6.12 8.31
N SER A 320 -20.61 6.26 9.20
CA SER A 320 -20.30 6.50 10.60
C SER A 320 -20.01 5.14 11.23
N VAL A 321 -18.77 4.95 11.64
CA VAL A 321 -18.42 3.90 12.58
C VAL A 321 -19.09 4.34 13.88
N THR A 322 -20.13 3.63 14.31
CA THR A 322 -20.93 4.03 15.47
C THR A 322 -20.10 3.73 16.71
N ARG A 323 -19.67 4.76 17.42
CA ARG A 323 -19.30 4.61 18.82
C ARG A 323 -20.57 4.16 19.58
N ILE A 324 -20.58 2.95 20.11
CA ILE A 324 -21.51 2.50 21.14
C ILE A 324 -20.97 2.97 22.48
#